data_9bc62e2fe7a0be0979050faa69b305c0
#
_entry.id   9bc62e2fe7a0be0979050faa69b305c0
#
_cell.length_a   1.000
_cell.length_b   1.000
_cell.length_c   1.000
_cell.angle_alpha   90.00
_cell.angle_beta   90.00
_cell.angle_gamma   90.00
#
_symmetry.space_group_name_H-M   'P 1'
#
loop_
_entity.id
_entity.type
_entity.pdbx_description
1 polymer ?
#
loop_
_entity_poly.entity_id
_entity_poly.type
_entity_poly.pdbx_seq_one_letter_code
_entity_poly.pdbx_strand_id
1 'polypeptide(L)'
;TVEKAVETFNDLAGIRVVCSFQDDVYRVKKAVEKLPVIRVEKVKDYIAHPKDTGYRSIHIITRVKAGGDKKTGSRGKALSSVRLEIQICSAAMNYWAMLEHQLSYKNSRIHAEEYEKIQEKLKSYALQIADIDKRFLRVRKKIEKL
;
A
#
# COMPACT_ATOMS: atom_id res chain seq x y z
N THR A 1 18.21 -19.60 -9.63
CA THR A 1 18.25 -18.72 -10.81
C THR A 1 17.25 -17.58 -10.63
N VAL A 2 17.47 -16.43 -11.27
CA VAL A 2 16.58 -15.25 -11.23
C VAL A 2 15.15 -15.62 -11.60
N GLU A 3 14.95 -16.56 -12.53
CA GLU A 3 13.64 -17.05 -12.98
C GLU A 3 12.85 -17.74 -11.87
N LYS A 4 13.49 -18.58 -11.07
CA LYS A 4 12.86 -19.21 -9.88
C LYS A 4 12.49 -18.17 -8.82
N ALA A 5 13.34 -17.14 -8.63
CA ALA A 5 13.06 -16.05 -7.71
C ALA A 5 11.81 -15.27 -8.15
N VAL A 6 11.66 -14.96 -9.45
CA VAL A 6 10.49 -14.26 -10.02
C VAL A 6 9.19 -15.05 -9.83
N GLU A 7 9.24 -16.39 -9.85
CA GLU A 7 8.07 -17.25 -9.63
C GLU A 7 7.74 -17.44 -8.14
N THR A 8 8.76 -17.40 -7.27
CA THR A 8 8.63 -17.76 -5.85
C THR A 8 8.40 -16.55 -4.95
N PHE A 9 8.98 -15.38 -5.28
CA PHE A 9 8.79 -14.18 -4.47
C PHE A 9 7.55 -13.41 -4.88
N ASN A 10 6.64 -13.23 -3.92
CA ASN A 10 5.41 -12.48 -4.11
C ASN A 10 5.62 -10.97 -4.26
N ASP A 11 6.82 -10.43 -3.95
CA ASP A 11 7.11 -9.01 -3.75
C ASP A 11 8.37 -8.56 -4.50
N LEU A 12 8.53 -8.94 -5.76
CA LEU A 12 9.70 -8.56 -6.57
C LEU A 12 9.77 -7.06 -6.87
N ALA A 13 8.62 -6.39 -6.91
CA ALA A 13 8.53 -4.94 -7.07
C ALA A 13 7.32 -4.40 -6.31
N GLY A 14 7.53 -3.27 -5.64
CA GLY A 14 6.48 -2.55 -4.93
C GLY A 14 6.41 -1.09 -5.38
N ILE A 15 5.20 -0.58 -5.56
CA ILE A 15 4.94 0.84 -5.78
C ILE A 15 4.06 1.33 -4.65
N ARG A 16 4.42 2.49 -4.06
CA ARG A 16 3.55 3.18 -3.12
C ARG A 16 3.08 4.49 -3.72
N VAL A 17 1.77 4.66 -3.73
CA VAL A 17 1.10 5.89 -4.16
C VAL A 17 0.49 6.55 -2.93
N VAL A 18 0.90 7.79 -2.67
CA VAL A 18 0.38 8.59 -1.55
C VAL A 18 -0.52 9.68 -2.11
N CYS A 19 -1.78 9.66 -1.71
CA CYS A 19 -2.80 10.63 -2.08
C CYS A 19 -2.98 11.66 -0.96
N SER A 20 -3.42 12.87 -1.28
CA SER A 20 -3.71 13.88 -0.26
C SER A 20 -4.90 13.50 0.62
N PHE A 21 -5.94 12.87 0.05
CA PHE A 21 -7.19 12.54 0.74
C PHE A 21 -7.63 11.10 0.52
N GLN A 22 -8.44 10.59 1.45
CA GLN A 22 -8.91 9.20 1.41
C GLN A 22 -9.77 8.87 0.17
N ASP A 23 -10.58 9.79 -0.35
CA ASP A 23 -11.39 9.54 -1.55
C ASP A 23 -10.55 9.46 -2.82
N ASP A 24 -9.42 10.18 -2.88
CA ASP A 24 -8.47 10.08 -3.98
C ASP A 24 -7.81 8.69 -4.03
N VAL A 25 -7.62 8.03 -2.88
CA VAL A 25 -7.12 6.64 -2.80
C VAL A 25 -8.03 5.71 -3.61
N TYR A 26 -9.35 5.84 -3.44
CA TYR A 26 -10.31 5.01 -4.18
C TYR A 26 -10.42 5.41 -5.67
N ARG A 27 -10.19 6.68 -6.00
CA ARG A 27 -10.11 7.13 -7.42
C ARG A 27 -8.90 6.53 -8.11
N VAL A 28 -7.73 6.57 -7.46
CA VAL A 28 -6.50 5.97 -7.97
C VAL A 28 -6.64 4.45 -8.08
N LYS A 29 -7.22 3.77 -7.08
CA LYS A 29 -7.54 2.34 -7.16
C LYS A 29 -8.31 2.01 -8.44
N LYS A 30 -9.42 2.71 -8.69
CA LYS A 30 -10.26 2.51 -9.89
C LYS A 30 -9.50 2.79 -11.18
N ALA A 31 -8.60 3.77 -11.20
CA ALA A 31 -7.76 4.07 -12.35
C ALA A 31 -6.76 2.95 -12.63
N VAL A 32 -6.09 2.45 -11.59
CA VAL A 32 -5.14 1.32 -11.70
C VAL A 32 -5.84 0.06 -12.22
N GLU A 33 -7.03 -0.27 -11.71
CA GLU A 33 -7.80 -1.46 -12.13
C GLU A 33 -8.20 -1.41 -13.62
N LYS A 34 -8.24 -0.21 -14.22
CA LYS A 34 -8.59 -0.01 -15.64
C LYS A 34 -7.39 -0.02 -16.58
N LEU A 35 -6.16 -0.06 -16.07
CA LEU A 35 -4.96 -0.05 -16.92
C LEU A 35 -4.83 -1.36 -17.71
N PRO A 36 -4.75 -1.30 -19.05
CA PRO A 36 -4.75 -2.50 -19.90
C PRO A 36 -3.49 -3.36 -19.74
N VAL A 37 -2.41 -2.76 -19.21
CA VAL A 37 -1.13 -3.44 -18.99
C VAL A 37 -1.09 -4.19 -17.66
N ILE A 38 -2.08 -3.95 -16.78
CA ILE A 38 -2.15 -4.51 -15.43
C ILE A 38 -3.27 -5.56 -15.38
N ARG A 39 -2.92 -6.75 -14.92
CA ARG A 39 -3.89 -7.78 -14.52
C ARG A 39 -3.97 -7.82 -12.99
N VAL A 40 -5.08 -7.39 -12.41
CA VAL A 40 -5.32 -7.48 -10.97
C VAL A 40 -5.53 -8.95 -10.58
N GLU A 41 -4.77 -9.43 -9.58
CA GLU A 41 -4.90 -10.78 -9.02
C GLU A 41 -5.66 -10.75 -7.69
N LYS A 42 -5.40 -9.75 -6.85
CA LYS A 42 -6.03 -9.60 -5.54
C LYS A 42 -6.04 -8.15 -5.09
N VAL A 43 -7.11 -7.76 -4.41
CA VAL A 43 -7.23 -6.46 -3.73
C VAL A 43 -7.46 -6.73 -2.24
N LYS A 44 -6.69 -6.03 -1.38
CA LYS A 44 -6.87 -6.00 0.07
C LYS A 44 -7.19 -4.56 0.47
N ASP A 45 -8.38 -4.32 0.95
CA ASP A 45 -8.84 -3.00 1.39
C ASP A 45 -8.74 -2.89 2.91
N TYR A 46 -7.57 -2.46 3.38
CA TYR A 46 -7.33 -2.18 4.80
C TYR A 46 -7.83 -0.80 5.23
N ILE A 47 -8.48 -0.03 4.35
CA ILE A 47 -9.20 1.20 4.74
C ILE A 47 -10.57 0.84 5.27
N ALA A 48 -11.30 -0.03 4.55
CA ALA A 48 -12.59 -0.56 4.97
C ALA A 48 -12.45 -1.56 6.13
N HIS A 49 -11.40 -2.40 6.10
CA HIS A 49 -11.11 -3.44 7.09
C HIS A 49 -9.68 -3.28 7.63
N PRO A 50 -9.44 -2.34 8.56
CA PRO A 50 -8.11 -2.08 9.11
C PRO A 50 -7.51 -3.32 9.77
N LYS A 51 -6.18 -3.43 9.75
CA LYS A 51 -5.50 -4.45 10.55
C LYS A 51 -5.66 -4.18 12.05
N ASP A 52 -5.44 -5.19 12.88
CA ASP A 52 -5.52 -5.07 14.34
C ASP A 52 -4.58 -4.01 14.92
N THR A 53 -3.46 -3.77 14.26
CA THR A 53 -2.52 -2.68 14.59
C THR A 53 -3.06 -1.28 14.32
N GLY A 54 -4.14 -1.15 13.54
CA GLY A 54 -4.67 0.12 13.05
C GLY A 54 -4.17 0.51 11.65
N TYR A 55 -3.32 -0.30 11.03
CA TYR A 55 -2.80 -0.06 9.68
C TYR A 55 -3.91 0.04 8.64
N ARG A 56 -3.83 1.06 7.77
CA ARG A 56 -4.78 1.35 6.70
C ARG A 56 -4.05 1.63 5.38
N SER A 57 -4.48 0.97 4.32
CA SER A 57 -4.02 1.16 2.94
C SER A 57 -4.84 0.29 2.01
N ILE A 58 -4.81 0.52 0.72
CA ILE A 58 -5.25 -0.45 -0.29
C ILE A 58 -4.01 -1.12 -0.88
N HIS A 59 -4.00 -2.45 -0.91
CA HIS A 59 -2.98 -3.25 -1.56
C HIS A 59 -3.58 -3.92 -2.78
N ILE A 60 -3.02 -3.66 -3.95
CA ILE A 60 -3.41 -4.29 -5.20
C ILE A 60 -2.26 -5.17 -5.66
N ILE A 61 -2.48 -6.48 -5.62
CA ILE A 61 -1.53 -7.46 -6.16
C ILE A 61 -1.85 -7.64 -7.63
N THR A 62 -0.88 -7.35 -8.46
CA THR A 62 -1.05 -7.29 -9.91
C THR A 62 0.02 -8.11 -10.62
N ARG A 63 -0.27 -8.44 -11.87
CA ARG A 63 0.69 -8.95 -12.82
C ARG A 63 0.77 -7.98 -14.00
N VAL A 64 1.96 -7.45 -14.23
CA VAL A 64 2.24 -6.51 -15.33
C VAL A 64 2.90 -7.28 -16.46
N LYS A 65 2.39 -7.11 -17.69
CA LYS A 65 3.05 -7.66 -18.88
C LYS A 65 4.40 -6.96 -19.06
N ALA A 66 5.50 -7.69 -18.96
CA ALA A 66 6.81 -7.18 -19.31
C ALA A 66 6.84 -6.99 -20.84
N GLY A 67 6.91 -5.74 -21.30
CA GLY A 67 7.12 -5.44 -22.70
C GLY A 67 8.53 -5.88 -23.08
N GLY A 68 8.67 -7.03 -23.69
CA GLY A 68 9.92 -7.42 -24.32
C GLY A 68 10.14 -6.56 -25.53
N ASP A 69 11.18 -5.70 -25.52
CA ASP A 69 11.68 -5.03 -26.71
C ASP A 69 12.12 -6.11 -27.72
N LYS A 70 11.37 -6.28 -28.79
CA LYS A 70 11.71 -7.21 -29.89
C LYS A 70 13.03 -6.86 -30.58
N LYS A 71 13.72 -5.77 -30.19
CA LYS A 71 14.91 -5.24 -30.84
C LYS A 71 16.25 -5.67 -30.25
N THR A 72 16.30 -6.19 -29.02
CA THR A 72 17.54 -6.74 -28.46
C THR A 72 17.55 -8.24 -28.68
N GLY A 73 18.35 -8.71 -29.63
CA GLY A 73 18.57 -10.12 -29.94
C GLY A 73 19.23 -10.95 -28.84
N SER A 74 18.88 -10.67 -27.59
CA SER A 74 19.31 -11.40 -26.42
C SER A 74 18.48 -12.67 -26.30
N ARG A 75 19.14 -13.84 -26.37
CA ARG A 75 18.59 -15.20 -26.20
C ARG A 75 18.06 -15.50 -24.77
N GLY A 76 17.68 -14.49 -23.98
CA GLY A 76 17.01 -14.66 -22.71
C GLY A 76 15.49 -14.80 -22.91
N LYS A 77 14.85 -15.79 -22.31
CA LYS A 77 13.38 -15.85 -22.19
C LYS A 77 12.91 -14.52 -21.61
N ALA A 78 12.25 -13.69 -22.42
CA ALA A 78 11.65 -12.46 -21.94
C ALA A 78 10.68 -12.83 -20.83
N LEU A 79 10.81 -12.22 -19.64
CA LEU A 79 9.85 -12.33 -18.54
C LEU A 79 8.47 -11.94 -19.09
N SER A 80 7.60 -12.92 -19.28
CA SER A 80 6.28 -12.69 -19.88
C SER A 80 5.38 -11.80 -19.02
N SER A 81 5.64 -11.78 -17.70
CA SER A 81 4.95 -10.90 -16.75
C SER A 81 5.71 -10.84 -15.42
N VAL A 82 5.59 -9.70 -14.73
CA VAL A 82 6.16 -9.46 -13.40
C VAL A 82 5.03 -9.24 -12.42
N ARG A 83 5.14 -9.86 -11.23
CA ARG A 83 4.21 -9.61 -10.13
C ARG A 83 4.62 -8.33 -9.42
N LEU A 84 3.64 -7.45 -9.17
CA LEU A 84 3.84 -6.14 -8.58
C LEU A 84 2.77 -5.90 -7.50
N GLU A 85 3.19 -5.44 -6.33
CA GLU A 85 2.27 -4.92 -5.32
C GLU A 85 2.18 -3.39 -5.43
N ILE A 86 0.97 -2.86 -5.57
CA ILE A 86 0.69 -1.42 -5.56
C ILE A 86 -0.02 -1.11 -4.25
N GLN A 87 0.62 -0.30 -3.40
CA GLN A 87 0.06 0.19 -2.15
C GLN A 87 -0.44 1.61 -2.36
N ILE A 88 -1.71 1.88 -2.05
CA ILE A 88 -2.31 3.20 -2.20
C ILE A 88 -2.85 3.64 -0.84
N CYS A 89 -2.45 4.81 -0.37
CA CYS A 89 -2.84 5.34 0.94
C CYS A 89 -2.99 6.87 0.91
N SER A 90 -3.65 7.45 1.92
CA SER A 90 -3.61 8.90 2.12
C SER A 90 -2.29 9.32 2.80
N ALA A 91 -2.00 10.63 2.77
CA ALA A 91 -0.86 11.20 3.49
C ALA A 91 -0.91 10.87 4.99
N ALA A 92 -2.08 10.93 5.61
CA ALA A 92 -2.29 10.60 7.01
C ALA A 92 -2.02 9.12 7.32
N MET A 93 -2.49 8.21 6.47
CA MET A 93 -2.22 6.77 6.58
C MET A 93 -0.74 6.45 6.41
N ASN A 94 -0.08 7.11 5.45
CA ASN A 94 1.35 6.93 5.21
C ASN A 94 2.18 7.43 6.39
N TYR A 95 1.83 8.58 6.96
CA TYR A 95 2.50 9.14 8.14
C TYR A 95 2.45 8.16 9.30
N TRP A 96 1.27 7.62 9.65
CA TRP A 96 1.13 6.64 10.70
C TRP A 96 1.96 5.37 10.44
N ALA A 97 1.88 4.84 9.21
CA ALA A 97 2.59 3.60 8.85
C ALA A 97 4.12 3.75 8.93
N MET A 98 4.66 4.91 8.58
CA MET A 98 6.10 5.20 8.71
C MET A 98 6.54 5.22 10.17
N LEU A 99 5.77 5.89 11.05
CA LEU A 99 6.10 5.97 12.47
C LEU A 99 5.95 4.61 13.16
N GLU A 100 4.87 3.89 12.88
CA GLU A 100 4.64 2.55 13.44
C GLU A 100 5.81 1.63 13.08
N HIS A 101 6.22 1.60 11.82
CA HIS A 101 7.35 0.79 11.37
C HIS A 101 8.66 1.14 12.10
N GLN A 102 8.98 2.44 12.28
CA GLN A 102 10.17 2.87 13.00
C GLN A 102 10.14 2.48 14.48
N LEU A 103 8.97 2.60 15.11
CA LEU A 103 8.79 2.27 16.52
C LEU A 103 8.77 0.76 16.77
N SER A 104 8.16 -0.01 15.87
CA SER A 104 8.08 -1.46 15.96
C SER A 104 9.41 -2.16 15.64
N TYR A 105 10.25 -1.61 14.77
CA TYR A 105 11.54 -2.21 14.39
C TYR A 105 12.56 -2.23 15.54
N LYS A 106 12.47 -1.31 16.51
CA LYS A 106 13.40 -1.25 17.66
C LYS A 106 13.07 -2.20 18.81
N ASN A 107 12.05 -3.04 18.67
CA ASN A 107 11.41 -3.75 19.78
C ASN A 107 12.06 -5.08 20.23
N SER A 108 13.22 -5.48 19.70
CA SER A 108 13.89 -6.72 20.12
C SER A 108 14.37 -6.74 21.58
N ARG A 109 14.17 -5.65 22.35
CA ARG A 109 14.62 -5.50 23.75
C ARG A 109 13.50 -5.15 24.72
N ILE A 110 12.22 -5.08 24.29
CA ILE A 110 11.10 -4.67 25.12
C ILE A 110 10.39 -5.92 25.68
N HIS A 111 10.00 -5.89 26.95
CA HIS A 111 9.19 -6.95 27.58
C HIS A 111 7.80 -7.02 26.91
N ALA A 112 7.24 -8.22 26.82
CA ALA A 112 5.98 -8.49 26.10
C ALA A 112 4.82 -7.60 26.56
N GLU A 113 4.64 -7.41 27.85
CA GLU A 113 3.56 -6.56 28.40
C GLU A 113 3.71 -5.07 28.02
N GLU A 114 4.94 -4.58 27.97
CA GLU A 114 5.20 -3.19 27.57
C GLU A 114 4.98 -3.01 26.07
N TYR A 115 5.33 -4.03 25.28
CA TYR A 115 5.06 -4.06 23.86
C TYR A 115 3.56 -4.01 23.55
N GLU A 116 2.73 -4.78 24.25
CA GLU A 116 1.27 -4.75 24.09
C GLU A 116 0.70 -3.35 24.38
N LYS A 117 1.12 -2.72 25.47
CA LYS A 117 0.70 -1.35 25.81
C LYS A 117 1.08 -0.32 24.73
N ILE A 118 2.26 -0.49 24.12
CA ILE A 118 2.70 0.35 23.01
C ILE A 118 1.80 0.11 21.78
N GLN A 119 1.50 -1.14 21.44
CA GLN A 119 0.63 -1.47 20.32
C GLN A 119 -0.79 -0.90 20.49
N GLU A 120 -1.36 -0.96 21.69
CA GLU A 120 -2.66 -0.34 22.00
C GLU A 120 -2.64 1.18 21.80
N LYS A 121 -1.56 1.86 22.24
CA LYS A 121 -1.38 3.30 22.00
C LYS A 121 -1.28 3.61 20.51
N LEU A 122 -0.48 2.86 19.77
CA LEU A 122 -0.33 3.03 18.32
C LEU A 122 -1.65 2.83 17.59
N LYS A 123 -2.46 1.84 18.01
CA LYS A 123 -3.81 1.61 17.48
C LYS A 123 -4.74 2.78 17.79
N SER A 124 -4.69 3.32 19.01
CA SER A 124 -5.46 4.52 19.38
C SER A 124 -5.09 5.73 18.50
N TYR A 125 -3.80 5.96 18.26
CA TYR A 125 -3.33 7.03 17.38
C TYR A 125 -3.75 6.82 15.93
N ALA A 126 -3.78 5.57 15.44
CA ALA A 126 -4.30 5.26 14.12
C ALA A 126 -5.77 5.68 13.95
N LEU A 127 -6.60 5.50 14.98
CA LEU A 127 -8.00 5.93 14.97
C LEU A 127 -8.13 7.45 14.97
N GLN A 128 -7.32 8.16 15.78
CA GLN A 128 -7.31 9.62 15.83
C GLN A 128 -6.87 10.23 14.48
N ILE A 129 -5.81 9.71 13.89
CA ILE A 129 -5.31 10.13 12.58
C ILE A 129 -6.36 9.89 11.50
N ALA A 130 -7.06 8.75 11.53
CA ALA A 130 -8.12 8.45 10.58
C ALA A 130 -9.33 9.40 10.73
N ASP A 131 -9.65 9.84 11.94
CA ASP A 131 -10.70 10.84 12.16
C ASP A 131 -10.28 12.22 11.64
N ILE A 132 -9.04 12.62 11.91
CA ILE A 132 -8.47 13.88 11.38
C ILE A 132 -8.48 13.86 9.83
N ASP A 133 -8.05 12.77 9.19
CA ASP A 133 -8.07 12.63 7.73
C ASP A 133 -9.48 12.82 7.15
N LYS A 134 -10.50 12.23 7.79
CA LYS A 134 -11.91 12.43 7.43
C LYS A 134 -12.38 13.87 7.64
N ARG A 135 -11.89 14.57 8.66
CA ARG A 135 -12.24 15.99 8.89
C ARG A 135 -11.67 16.88 7.80
N PHE A 136 -10.42 16.68 7.42
CA PHE A 136 -9.81 17.39 6.29
C PHE A 136 -10.56 17.14 4.98
N LEU A 137 -10.98 15.90 4.71
CA LEU A 137 -11.78 15.59 3.53
C LEU A 137 -13.13 16.36 3.54
N ARG A 138 -13.76 16.50 4.71
CA ARG A 138 -15.01 17.30 4.84
C ARG A 138 -14.78 18.79 4.55
N VAL A 139 -13.65 19.35 4.99
CA VAL A 139 -13.27 20.75 4.68
C VAL A 139 -13.07 20.91 3.18
N ARG A 140 -12.29 20.03 2.54
CA ARG A 140 -12.12 20.03 1.08
C ARG A 140 -13.46 20.05 0.36
N LYS A 141 -14.38 19.15 0.70
CA LYS A 141 -15.71 19.07 0.07
C LYS A 141 -16.57 20.30 0.29
N LYS A 142 -16.35 21.08 1.36
CA LYS A 142 -17.01 22.38 1.53
C LYS A 142 -16.44 23.41 0.58
N ILE A 143 -15.12 23.48 0.44
CA ILE A 143 -14.43 24.42 -0.46
C ILE A 143 -14.83 24.16 -1.92
N GLU A 144 -14.91 22.89 -2.33
CA GLU A 144 -15.30 22.49 -3.70
C GLU A 144 -16.77 22.86 -4.07
N LYS A 145 -17.58 23.26 -3.10
CA LYS A 145 -18.98 23.67 -3.30
C LYS A 145 -19.19 25.19 -3.30
N LEU A 146 -18.15 25.96 -3.00
CA LEU A 146 -18.15 27.44 -3.04
C LEU A 146 -17.81 27.96 -4.42
#